data_cb4a8b57de076d2ba45f9425ac20c49c
#
_entry.id   cb4a8b57de076d2ba45f9425ac20c49c
#
_cell.length_a   1.000
_cell.length_b   1.000
_cell.length_c   1.000
_cell.angle_alpha   90.00
_cell.angle_beta   90.00
_cell.angle_gamma   90.00
#
_symmetry.space_group_name_H-M   'P 1'
#
loop_
_entity.id
_entity.type
_entity.pdbx_description
1 polymer ?
#
loop_
_entity_poly.entity_id
_entity_poly.type
_entity_poly.pdbx_seq_one_letter_code
_entity_poly.pdbx_strand_id
1 'polypeptide(L)'
;MANREIDKTESIFKEMDYTSTLVNTDSLRTAAPFKNLFPIREDILSKIAEDMKQHGFDRAHPIAVWSGHNLTVVDGHTRLLAAIKLGFPQIPVVLKKFANEEKALEYAIDSQANRRNLTDAELMKCLSLLDRRRKAGRPRTGDPTPGRSAERTAMLLGTSRGTVEKIRSILDHAPEEIKDAIRSGNLTIKRAYVITMEKRNISKCRDEDELRIAMATELKKNLSKAFRDCIAELKKKYPGVLLTKEQAAEVLKVACATLKTELDKLTQKGKK
;
A
#
# COMPACT_ATOMS: atom_id res chain seq x y z
N MET A 1 14.27 -20.93 35.75
CA MET A 1 14.42 -20.37 34.38
C MET A 1 13.47 -19.21 34.06
N ALA A 2 12.77 -18.65 35.06
CA ALA A 2 11.77 -17.56 34.86
C ALA A 2 12.30 -16.12 35.05
N ASN A 3 13.56 -15.92 35.47
CA ASN A 3 14.11 -14.60 35.82
C ASN A 3 14.87 -13.89 34.66
N ARG A 4 14.96 -14.47 33.46
CA ARG A 4 15.67 -13.84 32.33
C ARG A 4 14.77 -13.10 31.33
N GLU A 5 13.46 -13.30 31.38
CA GLU A 5 12.51 -12.61 30.48
C GLU A 5 12.00 -11.28 31.05
N ILE A 6 11.97 -11.13 32.36
CA ILE A 6 11.52 -9.88 33.03
C ILE A 6 12.53 -8.75 32.81
N ASP A 7 13.83 -9.07 32.74
CA ASP A 7 14.91 -8.08 32.60
C ASP A 7 14.97 -7.43 31.18
N LYS A 8 14.46 -8.12 30.17
CA LYS A 8 14.38 -7.56 28.80
C LYS A 8 13.19 -6.61 28.60
N THR A 9 12.10 -6.83 29.29
CA THR A 9 10.93 -5.94 29.25
C THR A 9 11.18 -4.67 30.04
N GLU A 10 11.85 -4.73 31.20
CA GLU A 10 12.24 -3.53 31.96
C GLU A 10 13.27 -2.66 31.25
N SER A 11 14.19 -3.24 30.45
CA SER A 11 15.16 -2.45 29.68
C SER A 11 14.51 -1.67 28.51
N ILE A 12 13.44 -2.20 27.91
CA ILE A 12 12.66 -1.54 26.85
C ILE A 12 11.85 -0.37 27.41
N PHE A 13 11.35 -0.47 28.63
CA PHE A 13 10.60 0.62 29.29
C PHE A 13 11.49 1.75 29.84
N LYS A 14 12.79 1.50 30.02
CA LYS A 14 13.72 2.47 30.64
C LYS A 14 14.22 3.58 29.68
N GLU A 15 13.94 3.49 28.36
CA GLU A 15 14.32 4.50 27.36
C GLU A 15 13.18 5.35 26.82
N MET A 16 11.97 5.21 27.36
CA MET A 16 10.82 6.00 26.94
C MET A 16 10.63 7.20 27.90
N ASP A 17 11.38 8.26 27.65
CA ASP A 17 11.20 9.56 28.29
C ASP A 17 9.88 10.19 27.81
N TYR A 18 8.76 9.84 28.51
CA TYR A 18 7.41 10.34 28.19
C TYR A 18 7.13 11.72 28.79
N THR A 19 8.12 12.38 29.35
CA THR A 19 7.95 13.72 29.89
C THR A 19 7.72 14.71 28.75
N SER A 20 6.48 15.21 28.65
CA SER A 20 6.18 16.29 27.70
C SER A 20 6.74 17.61 28.22
N THR A 21 7.46 18.32 27.37
CA THR A 21 8.02 19.65 27.63
C THR A 21 7.29 20.69 26.80
N LEU A 22 7.05 21.88 27.37
CA LEU A 22 6.48 22.99 26.60
C LEU A 22 7.59 23.62 25.75
N VAL A 23 7.32 23.75 24.46
CA VAL A 23 8.24 24.34 23.47
C VAL A 23 7.52 25.42 22.68
N ASN A 24 8.21 26.51 22.38
CA ASN A 24 7.65 27.58 21.55
C ASN A 24 7.26 27.04 20.16
N THR A 25 6.03 27.34 19.77
CA THR A 25 5.46 26.87 18.50
C THR A 25 6.31 27.30 17.30
N ASP A 26 6.84 28.54 17.33
CA ASP A 26 7.67 29.09 16.26
C ASP A 26 9.05 28.46 16.13
N SER A 27 9.53 27.76 17.17
CA SER A 27 10.81 27.05 17.13
C SER A 27 10.72 25.68 16.47
N LEU A 28 9.50 25.16 16.26
CA LEU A 28 9.27 23.86 15.65
C LEU A 28 9.38 23.94 14.12
N ARG A 29 10.04 22.98 13.53
CA ARG A 29 10.22 22.89 12.08
C ARG A 29 9.49 21.70 11.50
N THR A 30 8.86 21.91 10.35
CA THR A 30 8.26 20.83 9.55
C THR A 30 9.08 20.64 8.29
N ALA A 31 9.55 19.43 8.03
CA ALA A 31 10.38 19.10 6.88
C ALA A 31 9.96 17.79 6.22
N ALA A 32 10.30 17.62 4.95
CA ALA A 32 10.20 16.32 4.29
C ALA A 32 11.24 15.36 4.92
N PRO A 33 10.95 14.04 4.98
CA PRO A 33 9.75 13.37 4.44
C PRO A 33 8.52 13.45 5.36
N PHE A 34 8.67 13.89 6.63
CA PHE A 34 7.63 13.81 7.68
C PHE A 34 6.41 14.65 7.36
N LYS A 35 6.60 15.93 6.95
CA LYS A 35 5.52 16.87 6.66
C LYS A 35 4.50 16.33 5.65
N ASN A 36 4.99 15.59 4.65
CA ASN A 36 4.18 15.12 3.55
C ASN A 36 3.88 13.62 3.63
N LEU A 37 4.23 12.96 4.73
CA LEU A 37 4.08 11.50 4.87
C LEU A 37 2.62 11.08 4.76
N PHE A 38 1.75 11.76 5.49
CA PHE A 38 0.30 11.55 5.47
C PHE A 38 -0.44 12.84 5.11
N PRO A 39 -1.54 12.76 4.34
CA PRO A 39 -2.34 13.94 4.04
C PRO A 39 -3.03 14.48 5.29
N ILE A 40 -3.02 15.81 5.45
CA ILE A 40 -3.80 16.48 6.46
C ILE A 40 -5.24 16.59 5.95
N ARG A 41 -6.16 15.96 6.65
CA ARG A 41 -7.58 15.99 6.34
C ARG A 41 -8.23 17.19 7.02
N GLU A 42 -8.89 18.04 6.24
CA GLU A 42 -9.47 19.28 6.75
C GLU A 42 -10.61 19.03 7.76
N ASP A 43 -11.40 17.95 7.57
CA ASP A 43 -12.44 17.54 8.52
C ASP A 43 -11.87 17.15 9.90
N ILE A 44 -10.70 16.49 9.92
CA ILE A 44 -9.98 16.14 11.16
C ILE A 44 -9.32 17.36 11.78
N LEU A 45 -8.69 18.21 10.94
CA LEU A 45 -8.06 19.44 11.40
C LEU A 45 -9.07 20.36 12.10
N SER A 46 -10.26 20.53 11.51
CA SER A 46 -11.33 21.37 12.09
C SER A 46 -11.82 20.83 13.41
N LYS A 47 -12.01 19.51 13.55
CA LYS A 47 -12.41 18.88 14.82
C LYS A 47 -11.35 19.06 15.90
N ILE A 48 -10.07 18.86 15.56
CA ILE A 48 -8.96 19.03 16.51
C ILE A 48 -8.85 20.51 16.93
N ALA A 49 -9.01 21.44 15.98
CA ALA A 49 -8.96 22.87 16.30
C ALA A 49 -10.12 23.30 17.21
N GLU A 50 -11.33 22.80 16.98
CA GLU A 50 -12.48 23.10 17.85
C GLU A 50 -12.29 22.53 19.26
N ASP A 51 -11.82 21.29 19.37
CA ASP A 51 -11.50 20.68 20.66
C ASP A 51 -10.40 21.46 21.42
N MET A 52 -9.32 21.82 20.72
CA MET A 52 -8.25 22.65 21.29
C MET A 52 -8.72 24.05 21.72
N LYS A 53 -9.69 24.63 21.03
CA LYS A 53 -10.26 25.92 21.40
C LYS A 53 -11.06 25.84 22.69
N GLN A 54 -11.75 24.72 22.92
CA GLN A 54 -12.59 24.52 24.13
C GLN A 54 -11.78 24.07 25.34
N HIS A 55 -10.82 23.14 25.14
CA HIS A 55 -10.14 22.44 26.25
C HIS A 55 -8.63 22.75 26.33
N GLY A 56 -8.10 23.52 25.39
CA GLY A 56 -6.65 23.75 25.27
C GLY A 56 -5.94 22.58 24.56
N PHE A 57 -4.62 22.66 24.48
CA PHE A 57 -3.82 21.58 23.89
C PHE A 57 -3.74 20.38 24.86
N ASP A 58 -4.23 19.23 24.44
CA ASP A 58 -4.20 18.01 25.25
C ASP A 58 -2.75 17.51 25.48
N ARG A 59 -2.32 17.55 26.75
CA ARG A 59 -0.98 17.11 27.16
C ARG A 59 -0.79 15.59 27.10
N ALA A 60 -1.88 14.82 27.06
CA ALA A 60 -1.81 13.36 26.89
C ALA A 60 -1.41 12.94 25.47
N HIS A 61 -1.57 13.85 24.51
CA HIS A 61 -1.24 13.62 23.11
C HIS A 61 -0.22 14.64 22.57
N PRO A 62 1.00 14.70 23.13
CA PRO A 62 2.04 15.65 22.72
C PRO A 62 2.51 15.42 21.29
N ILE A 63 3.15 16.41 20.71
CA ILE A 63 3.79 16.30 19.39
C ILE A 63 5.15 15.63 19.54
N ALA A 64 5.47 14.65 18.68
CA ALA A 64 6.80 14.03 18.67
C ALA A 64 7.78 14.84 17.83
N VAL A 65 8.89 15.23 18.44
CA VAL A 65 9.91 16.11 17.84
C VAL A 65 11.28 15.48 17.92
N TRP A 66 12.05 15.53 16.85
CA TRP A 66 13.43 15.09 16.79
C TRP A 66 14.37 16.17 17.35
N SER A 67 14.85 15.97 18.59
CA SER A 67 15.63 16.95 19.33
C SER A 67 17.00 17.26 18.70
N GLY A 68 17.65 16.28 18.09
CA GLY A 68 18.96 16.41 17.44
C GLY A 68 18.92 16.96 16.01
N HIS A 69 17.75 17.36 15.50
CA HIS A 69 17.57 17.78 14.10
C HIS A 69 16.69 19.04 14.00
N ASN A 70 17.18 20.14 14.53
CA ASN A 70 16.51 21.46 14.49
C ASN A 70 15.04 21.43 14.95
N LEU A 71 14.71 20.66 16.00
CA LEU A 71 13.36 20.49 16.50
C LEU A 71 12.35 20.11 15.39
N THR A 72 12.76 19.18 14.50
CA THR A 72 11.90 18.73 13.42
C THR A 72 10.76 17.87 13.94
N VAL A 73 9.53 18.23 13.57
CA VAL A 73 8.32 17.46 13.91
C VAL A 73 8.30 16.17 13.12
N VAL A 74 8.17 15.05 13.82
CA VAL A 74 8.14 13.69 13.27
C VAL A 74 6.71 13.15 13.26
N ASP A 75 5.92 13.40 14.30
CA ASP A 75 4.49 13.05 14.37
C ASP A 75 3.68 14.18 15.01
N GLY A 76 2.42 14.33 14.58
CA GLY A 76 1.48 15.32 15.12
C GLY A 76 1.33 16.57 14.26
N HIS A 77 1.64 16.53 12.97
CA HIS A 77 1.52 17.67 12.06
C HIS A 77 0.13 18.33 12.04
N THR A 78 -0.95 17.54 12.13
CA THR A 78 -2.32 18.09 12.19
C THR A 78 -2.56 18.87 13.48
N ARG A 79 -2.07 18.35 14.64
CA ARG A 79 -2.15 19.04 15.94
C ARG A 79 -1.32 20.33 15.96
N LEU A 80 -0.12 20.28 15.38
CA LEU A 80 0.71 21.48 15.21
C LEU A 80 0.00 22.55 14.37
N LEU A 81 -0.58 22.15 13.24
CA LEU A 81 -1.29 23.12 12.37
C LEU A 81 -2.51 23.72 13.07
N ALA A 82 -3.27 22.93 13.83
CA ALA A 82 -4.37 23.42 14.65
C ALA A 82 -3.90 24.43 15.71
N ALA A 83 -2.82 24.12 16.42
CA ALA A 83 -2.24 25.00 17.42
C ALA A 83 -1.74 26.34 16.81
N ILE A 84 -1.09 26.29 15.65
CA ILE A 84 -0.67 27.50 14.92
C ILE A 84 -1.88 28.34 14.51
N LYS A 85 -2.93 27.74 13.95
CA LYS A 85 -4.18 28.43 13.57
C LYS A 85 -4.86 29.13 14.77
N LEU A 86 -4.73 28.54 15.95
CA LEU A 86 -5.31 29.09 17.20
C LEU A 86 -4.37 30.04 17.97
N GLY A 87 -3.13 30.22 17.50
CA GLY A 87 -2.17 31.14 18.10
C GLY A 87 -1.57 30.66 19.41
N PHE A 88 -1.45 29.34 19.65
CA PHE A 88 -0.81 28.81 20.85
C PHE A 88 0.70 29.14 20.83
N PRO A 89 1.20 29.95 21.81
CA PRO A 89 2.61 30.34 21.82
C PRO A 89 3.54 29.18 22.19
N GLN A 90 3.04 28.26 23.02
CA GLN A 90 3.77 27.07 23.46
C GLN A 90 2.86 25.85 23.42
N ILE A 91 3.43 24.71 23.04
CA ILE A 91 2.71 23.44 22.97
C ILE A 91 3.51 22.30 23.59
N PRO A 92 2.85 21.28 24.13
CA PRO A 92 3.53 20.12 24.69
C PRO A 92 4.14 19.25 23.60
N VAL A 93 5.43 18.97 23.72
CA VAL A 93 6.17 18.08 22.82
C VAL A 93 6.91 17.01 23.60
N VAL A 94 7.12 15.85 22.97
CA VAL A 94 8.05 14.82 23.44
C VAL A 94 9.28 14.91 22.57
N LEU A 95 10.42 15.20 23.19
CA LEU A 95 11.72 15.23 22.51
C LEU A 95 12.26 13.81 22.37
N LYS A 96 12.42 13.38 21.13
CA LYS A 96 12.95 12.04 20.80
C LYS A 96 14.31 12.16 20.10
N LYS A 97 15.20 11.24 20.44
CA LYS A 97 16.51 11.10 19.78
C LYS A 97 16.42 9.95 18.80
N PHE A 98 16.76 10.19 17.54
CA PHE A 98 16.86 9.15 16.52
C PHE A 98 18.29 9.07 16.00
N ALA A 99 18.77 7.88 15.73
CA ALA A 99 20.12 7.65 15.21
C ALA A 99 20.30 8.24 13.79
N ASN A 100 19.23 8.24 12.99
CA ASN A 100 19.20 8.78 11.64
C ASN A 100 17.75 9.03 11.19
N GLU A 101 17.58 9.64 10.01
CA GLU A 101 16.28 9.93 9.41
C GLU A 101 15.45 8.67 9.16
N GLU A 102 16.09 7.54 8.83
CA GLU A 102 15.40 6.26 8.61
C GLU A 102 14.69 5.78 9.88
N LYS A 103 15.34 5.90 11.05
CA LYS A 103 14.73 5.54 12.34
C LYS A 103 13.61 6.49 12.74
N ALA A 104 13.77 7.78 12.45
CA ALA A 104 12.70 8.75 12.65
C ALA A 104 11.50 8.46 11.75
N LEU A 105 11.73 8.07 10.49
CA LEU A 105 10.69 7.70 9.54
C LEU A 105 9.97 6.40 9.94
N GLU A 106 10.72 5.36 10.36
CA GLU A 106 10.14 4.12 10.91
C GLU A 106 9.19 4.45 12.07
N TYR A 107 9.62 5.32 13.00
CA TYR A 107 8.80 5.76 14.12
C TYR A 107 7.53 6.51 13.67
N ALA A 108 7.65 7.45 12.73
CA ALA A 108 6.51 8.21 12.22
C ALA A 108 5.45 7.31 11.54
N ILE A 109 5.89 6.31 10.81
CA ILE A 109 5.01 5.35 10.13
C ILE A 109 4.35 4.43 11.14
N ASP A 110 5.12 3.83 12.06
CA ASP A 110 4.61 2.91 13.09
C ASP A 110 3.54 3.59 13.97
N SER A 111 3.79 4.82 14.39
CA SER A 111 2.83 5.59 15.22
C SER A 111 1.49 5.84 14.51
N GLN A 112 1.46 5.91 13.18
CA GLN A 112 0.24 6.10 12.39
C GLN A 112 -0.40 4.76 11.98
N ALA A 113 0.40 3.77 11.59
CA ALA A 113 -0.08 2.43 11.21
C ALA A 113 -0.83 1.76 12.37
N ASN A 114 -0.34 1.93 13.59
CA ASN A 114 -0.96 1.38 14.81
C ASN A 114 -2.25 2.11 15.24
N ARG A 115 -2.51 3.31 14.72
CA ARG A 115 -3.70 4.11 15.09
C ARG A 115 -4.84 3.99 14.07
N ARG A 116 -4.56 3.65 12.82
CA ARG A 116 -5.55 3.59 11.74
C ARG A 116 -5.12 2.61 10.64
N ASN A 117 -6.10 2.10 9.90
CA ASN A 117 -5.82 1.38 8.67
C ASN A 117 -5.33 2.36 7.60
N LEU A 118 -4.14 2.12 7.06
CA LEU A 118 -3.60 2.90 5.96
C LEU A 118 -4.33 2.58 4.65
N THR A 119 -4.60 3.59 3.86
CA THR A 119 -5.14 3.41 2.50
C THR A 119 -4.08 2.83 1.56
N ASP A 120 -4.49 2.25 0.42
CA ASP A 120 -3.57 1.71 -0.60
C ASP A 120 -2.57 2.77 -1.08
N ALA A 121 -2.99 4.03 -1.23
CA ALA A 121 -2.13 5.15 -1.58
C ALA A 121 -1.09 5.45 -0.49
N GLU A 122 -1.49 5.47 0.77
CA GLU A 122 -0.61 5.69 1.92
C GLU A 122 0.38 4.52 2.09
N LEU A 123 -0.08 3.27 1.95
CA LEU A 123 0.79 2.08 1.99
C LEU A 123 1.86 2.14 0.90
N MET A 124 1.48 2.47 -0.33
CA MET A 124 2.43 2.60 -1.44
C MET A 124 3.44 3.72 -1.18
N LYS A 125 3.02 4.86 -0.65
CA LYS A 125 3.88 6.00 -0.32
C LYS A 125 4.85 5.66 0.82
N CYS A 126 4.36 5.09 1.92
CA CYS A 126 5.21 4.68 3.05
C CYS A 126 6.26 3.67 2.59
N LEU A 127 5.84 2.67 1.78
CA LEU A 127 6.78 1.68 1.26
C LEU A 127 7.85 2.31 0.36
N SER A 128 7.48 3.24 -0.51
CA SER A 128 8.43 3.92 -1.41
C SER A 128 9.51 4.69 -0.64
N LEU A 129 9.17 5.24 0.53
CA LEU A 129 10.12 5.94 1.40
C LEU A 129 10.98 4.99 2.23
N LEU A 130 10.40 3.87 2.71
CA LEU A 130 11.11 2.89 3.53
C LEU A 130 11.97 1.93 2.70
N ASP A 131 11.61 1.71 1.43
CA ASP A 131 12.21 0.66 0.61
C ASP A 131 13.57 1.08 0.04
N ARG A 132 14.58 1.09 0.89
CA ARG A 132 15.98 1.18 0.48
C ARG A 132 16.45 -0.20 0.04
N ARG A 133 16.05 -0.61 -1.17
CA ARG A 133 16.49 -1.87 -1.73
C ARG A 133 18.00 -1.90 -1.82
N ARG A 134 18.61 -2.83 -1.11
CA ARG A 134 19.96 -3.24 -1.45
C ARG A 134 19.94 -3.76 -2.89
N LYS A 135 20.79 -3.18 -3.75
CA LYS A 135 21.00 -3.70 -5.11
C LYS A 135 21.18 -5.20 -5.02
N ALA A 136 20.47 -5.94 -5.87
CA ALA A 136 20.53 -7.39 -5.91
C ALA A 136 22.00 -7.85 -5.97
N GLY A 137 22.44 -8.54 -4.93
CA GLY A 137 23.80 -9.06 -4.78
C GLY A 137 23.80 -10.21 -3.79
N ARG A 138 24.85 -11.02 -3.80
CA ARG A 138 25.02 -12.11 -2.84
C ARG A 138 25.01 -11.54 -1.43
N PRO A 139 24.18 -12.06 -0.48
CA PRO A 139 24.18 -11.61 0.91
C PRO A 139 25.60 -11.70 1.49
N ARG A 140 26.04 -10.64 2.15
CA ARG A 140 27.30 -10.69 2.92
C ARG A 140 27.05 -11.39 4.23
N THR A 141 28.05 -12.09 4.74
CA THR A 141 28.01 -12.73 6.06
C THR A 141 27.67 -11.68 7.12
N GLY A 142 26.57 -11.87 7.86
CA GLY A 142 26.05 -10.90 8.84
C GLY A 142 24.88 -10.03 8.35
N ASP A 143 24.51 -10.09 7.06
CA ASP A 143 23.31 -9.42 6.58
C ASP A 143 22.04 -10.16 7.02
N PRO A 144 20.96 -9.44 7.37
CA PRO A 144 19.67 -10.07 7.65
C PRO A 144 19.22 -10.88 6.44
N THR A 145 18.75 -12.09 6.68
CA THR A 145 18.35 -13.08 5.67
C THR A 145 17.42 -12.46 4.61
N PRO A 146 17.66 -12.69 3.29
CA PRO A 146 16.73 -12.28 2.24
C PRO A 146 15.32 -12.84 2.54
N GLY A 147 14.30 -12.00 2.51
CA GLY A 147 12.94 -12.36 2.88
C GLY A 147 12.43 -11.70 4.17
N ARG A 148 13.25 -11.53 5.18
CA ARG A 148 12.87 -10.81 6.41
C ARG A 148 12.63 -9.32 6.22
N SER A 149 13.16 -8.70 5.15
CA SER A 149 12.89 -7.29 4.82
C SER A 149 11.41 -7.04 4.53
N ALA A 150 10.76 -7.90 3.75
CA ALA A 150 9.32 -7.75 3.45
C ALA A 150 8.45 -8.03 4.68
N GLU A 151 8.83 -8.98 5.53
CA GLU A 151 8.13 -9.28 6.78
C GLU A 151 8.24 -8.12 7.77
N ARG A 152 9.46 -7.58 7.95
CA ARG A 152 9.69 -6.42 8.83
C ARG A 152 8.90 -5.19 8.36
N THR A 153 8.92 -4.92 7.05
CA THR A 153 8.16 -3.81 6.48
C THR A 153 6.66 -4.04 6.61
N ALA A 154 6.18 -5.28 6.45
CA ALA A 154 4.78 -5.65 6.63
C ALA A 154 4.32 -5.44 8.07
N MET A 155 5.14 -5.81 9.05
CA MET A 155 4.88 -5.59 10.47
C MET A 155 4.79 -4.08 10.77
N LEU A 156 5.74 -3.28 10.29
CA LEU A 156 5.77 -1.83 10.48
C LEU A 156 4.56 -1.12 9.87
N LEU A 157 4.08 -1.60 8.71
CA LEU A 157 2.93 -1.03 8.01
C LEU A 157 1.58 -1.61 8.43
N GLY A 158 1.55 -2.55 9.38
CA GLY A 158 0.32 -3.24 9.79
C GLY A 158 -0.36 -4.02 8.65
N THR A 159 0.42 -4.59 7.71
CA THR A 159 -0.10 -5.27 6.52
C THR A 159 0.53 -6.66 6.33
N SER A 160 0.13 -7.39 5.29
CA SER A 160 0.72 -8.70 4.99
C SER A 160 1.99 -8.58 4.15
N ARG A 161 2.91 -9.57 4.32
CA ARG A 161 4.08 -9.72 3.44
C ARG A 161 3.71 -9.73 1.96
N GLY A 162 2.64 -10.44 1.60
CA GLY A 162 2.17 -10.51 0.21
C GLY A 162 1.71 -9.16 -0.35
N THR A 163 1.17 -8.27 0.50
CA THR A 163 0.83 -6.89 0.10
C THR A 163 2.10 -6.08 -0.17
N VAL A 164 3.11 -6.17 0.69
CA VAL A 164 4.41 -5.52 0.49
C VAL A 164 5.07 -5.96 -0.82
N GLU A 165 5.09 -7.27 -1.10
CA GLU A 165 5.66 -7.81 -2.33
C GLU A 165 4.91 -7.32 -3.59
N LYS A 166 3.57 -7.23 -3.54
CA LYS A 166 2.76 -6.65 -4.62
C LYS A 166 3.07 -5.18 -4.87
N ILE A 167 3.15 -4.38 -3.80
CA ILE A 167 3.48 -2.96 -3.92
C ILE A 167 4.87 -2.78 -4.51
N ARG A 168 5.87 -3.54 -4.06
CA ARG A 168 7.22 -3.52 -4.64
C ARG A 168 7.20 -3.81 -6.13
N SER A 169 6.47 -4.86 -6.52
CA SER A 169 6.32 -5.22 -7.92
C SER A 169 5.67 -4.12 -8.77
N ILE A 170 4.67 -3.42 -8.21
CA ILE A 170 4.04 -2.26 -8.85
C ILE A 170 5.03 -1.11 -8.97
N LEU A 171 5.75 -0.76 -7.90
CA LEU A 171 6.74 0.32 -7.92
C LEU A 171 7.83 0.09 -8.97
N ASP A 172 8.23 -1.19 -9.18
CA ASP A 172 9.29 -1.56 -10.13
C ASP A 172 8.84 -1.60 -11.58
N HIS A 173 7.63 -2.08 -11.82
CA HIS A 173 7.24 -2.53 -13.15
C HIS A 173 5.97 -1.85 -13.70
N ALA A 174 5.19 -1.15 -12.85
CA ALA A 174 3.99 -0.49 -13.33
C ALA A 174 4.33 0.83 -14.03
N PRO A 175 3.65 1.15 -15.14
CA PRO A 175 3.64 2.49 -15.72
C PRO A 175 3.15 3.53 -14.71
N GLU A 176 3.52 4.80 -14.91
CA GLU A 176 3.17 5.87 -13.96
C GLU A 176 1.66 6.08 -13.85
N GLU A 177 0.90 5.89 -14.94
CA GLU A 177 -0.57 6.01 -14.94
C GLU A 177 -1.23 5.05 -13.93
N ILE A 178 -0.69 3.83 -13.77
CA ILE A 178 -1.18 2.85 -12.79
C ILE A 178 -0.85 3.29 -11.37
N LYS A 179 0.35 3.83 -11.16
CA LYS A 179 0.76 4.35 -9.85
C LYS A 179 -0.07 5.57 -9.46
N ASP A 180 -0.36 6.47 -10.41
CA ASP A 180 -1.23 7.63 -10.19
C ASP A 180 -2.67 7.23 -9.90
N ALA A 181 -3.18 6.18 -10.56
CA ALA A 181 -4.50 5.64 -10.27
C ALA A 181 -4.61 5.07 -8.83
N ILE A 182 -3.51 4.51 -8.27
CA ILE A 182 -3.47 4.10 -6.86
C ILE A 182 -3.39 5.34 -5.96
N ARG A 183 -2.54 6.33 -6.28
CA ARG A 183 -2.39 7.57 -5.50
C ARG A 183 -3.69 8.36 -5.38
N SER A 184 -4.50 8.36 -6.46
CA SER A 184 -5.83 8.99 -6.49
C SER A 184 -6.94 8.13 -5.86
N GLY A 185 -6.66 6.88 -5.45
CA GLY A 185 -7.65 5.98 -4.89
C GLY A 185 -8.57 5.31 -5.93
N ASN A 186 -8.35 5.52 -7.22
CA ASN A 186 -9.16 4.95 -8.30
C ASN A 186 -8.84 3.48 -8.59
N LEU A 187 -7.69 2.98 -8.08
CA LEU A 187 -7.24 1.62 -8.31
C LEU A 187 -6.67 1.02 -7.03
N THR A 188 -7.11 -0.19 -6.69
CA THR A 188 -6.56 -0.93 -5.53
C THR A 188 -5.22 -1.58 -5.87
N ILE A 189 -4.36 -1.78 -4.85
CA ILE A 189 -3.08 -2.51 -4.98
C ILE A 189 -3.27 -3.87 -5.64
N LYS A 190 -4.31 -4.62 -5.24
CA LYS A 190 -4.58 -5.95 -5.79
C LYS A 190 -4.84 -5.90 -7.30
N ARG A 191 -5.68 -4.97 -7.75
CA ARG A 191 -6.02 -4.80 -9.17
C ARG A 191 -4.83 -4.29 -9.98
N ALA A 192 -4.13 -3.28 -9.44
CA ALA A 192 -2.92 -2.72 -10.05
C ALA A 192 -1.83 -3.78 -10.26
N TYR A 193 -1.63 -4.66 -9.29
CA TYR A 193 -0.67 -5.77 -9.40
C TYR A 193 -1.02 -6.72 -10.56
N VAL A 194 -2.29 -7.10 -10.71
CA VAL A 194 -2.73 -7.97 -11.81
C VAL A 194 -2.43 -7.31 -13.15
N ILE A 195 -2.83 -6.04 -13.34
CA ILE A 195 -2.59 -5.29 -14.58
C ILE A 195 -1.09 -5.18 -14.88
N THR A 196 -0.27 -4.91 -13.84
CA THR A 196 1.18 -4.80 -13.98
C THR A 196 1.81 -6.12 -14.43
N MET A 197 1.36 -7.25 -13.87
CA MET A 197 1.86 -8.57 -14.25
C MET A 197 1.44 -8.97 -15.66
N GLU A 198 0.22 -8.67 -16.08
CA GLU A 198 -0.26 -8.88 -17.44
C GLU A 198 0.58 -8.09 -18.45
N LYS A 199 0.76 -6.78 -18.23
CA LYS A 199 1.61 -5.93 -19.09
C LYS A 199 3.06 -6.43 -19.14
N ARG A 200 3.62 -6.87 -18.02
CA ARG A 200 4.98 -7.40 -17.93
C ARG A 200 5.14 -8.71 -18.72
N ASN A 201 4.15 -9.59 -18.64
CA ASN A 201 4.18 -10.85 -19.40
C ASN A 201 4.11 -10.59 -20.89
N ILE A 202 3.27 -9.66 -21.33
CA ILE A 202 3.22 -9.23 -22.74
C ILE A 202 4.55 -8.63 -23.19
N SER A 203 5.19 -7.78 -22.38
CA SER A 203 6.47 -7.15 -22.76
C SER A 203 7.68 -8.08 -22.74
N LYS A 204 7.57 -9.26 -22.13
CA LYS A 204 8.60 -10.30 -22.15
C LYS A 204 8.57 -11.17 -23.38
N CYS A 205 7.44 -11.22 -24.09
CA CYS A 205 7.32 -11.91 -25.36
C CYS A 205 8.18 -11.16 -26.39
N ARG A 206 9.34 -11.71 -26.72
CA ARG A 206 10.32 -11.11 -27.65
C ARG A 206 10.03 -11.43 -29.11
N ASP A 207 9.20 -12.42 -29.32
CA ASP A 207 8.86 -12.93 -30.64
C ASP A 207 7.37 -12.80 -30.92
N GLU A 208 6.99 -12.44 -32.14
CA GLU A 208 5.60 -12.25 -32.54
C GLU A 208 4.79 -13.55 -32.38
N ASP A 209 5.43 -14.69 -32.53
CA ASP A 209 4.81 -16.01 -32.37
C ASP A 209 4.58 -16.33 -30.86
N GLU A 210 5.49 -15.97 -29.95
CA GLU A 210 5.26 -16.08 -28.53
C GLU A 210 4.11 -15.19 -28.09
N LEU A 211 3.98 -13.98 -28.64
CA LEU A 211 2.87 -13.07 -28.36
C LEU A 211 1.54 -13.66 -28.83
N ARG A 212 1.51 -14.27 -30.03
CA ARG A 212 0.33 -14.96 -30.57
C ARG A 212 -0.10 -16.14 -29.69
N ILE A 213 0.85 -16.94 -29.23
CA ILE A 213 0.59 -18.07 -28.29
C ILE A 213 0.06 -17.56 -26.97
N ALA A 214 0.64 -16.49 -26.40
CA ALA A 214 0.19 -15.87 -25.15
C ALA A 214 -1.23 -15.33 -25.30
N MET A 215 -1.55 -14.61 -26.39
CA MET A 215 -2.90 -14.13 -26.70
C MET A 215 -3.90 -15.27 -26.84
N ALA A 216 -3.55 -16.35 -27.55
CA ALA A 216 -4.43 -17.51 -27.72
C ALA A 216 -4.70 -18.22 -26.40
N THR A 217 -3.70 -18.32 -25.53
CA THR A 217 -3.82 -18.92 -24.19
C THR A 217 -4.73 -18.10 -23.27
N GLU A 218 -4.57 -16.78 -23.28
CA GLU A 218 -5.39 -15.88 -22.47
C GLU A 218 -6.84 -15.85 -22.98
N LEU A 219 -7.03 -15.84 -24.30
CA LEU A 219 -8.35 -15.93 -24.92
C LEU A 219 -9.06 -17.23 -24.52
N LYS A 220 -8.36 -18.38 -24.59
CA LYS A 220 -8.87 -19.68 -24.17
C LYS A 220 -9.30 -19.67 -22.71
N LYS A 221 -8.51 -19.09 -21.82
CA LYS A 221 -8.80 -18.96 -20.37
C LYS A 221 -10.05 -18.11 -20.12
N ASN A 222 -10.15 -16.95 -20.77
CA ASN A 222 -11.26 -16.03 -20.62
C ASN A 222 -12.57 -16.61 -21.18
N LEU A 223 -12.52 -17.26 -22.33
CA LEU A 223 -13.66 -17.98 -22.91
C LEU A 223 -14.14 -19.11 -21.99
N SER A 224 -13.21 -19.91 -21.47
CA SER A 224 -13.54 -21.01 -20.54
C SER A 224 -14.17 -20.50 -19.24
N LYS A 225 -13.76 -19.32 -18.76
CA LYS A 225 -14.37 -18.68 -17.59
C LYS A 225 -15.77 -18.17 -17.91
N ALA A 226 -15.93 -17.39 -18.99
CA ALA A 226 -17.22 -16.84 -19.40
C ALA A 226 -18.26 -17.94 -19.65
N PHE A 227 -17.84 -19.06 -20.23
CA PHE A 227 -18.71 -20.22 -20.46
C PHE A 227 -19.17 -20.87 -19.15
N ARG A 228 -18.26 -21.05 -18.17
CA ARG A 228 -18.64 -21.56 -16.84
C ARG A 228 -19.60 -20.64 -16.11
N ASP A 229 -19.37 -19.34 -16.17
CA ASP A 229 -20.19 -18.34 -15.52
C ASP A 229 -21.59 -18.32 -16.14
N CYS A 230 -21.70 -18.40 -17.47
CA CYS A 230 -22.96 -18.51 -18.19
C CYS A 230 -23.73 -19.81 -17.81
N ILE A 231 -23.05 -20.95 -17.73
CA ILE A 231 -23.69 -22.20 -17.29
C ILE A 231 -24.19 -22.10 -15.85
N ALA A 232 -23.41 -21.45 -14.96
CA ALA A 232 -23.80 -21.27 -13.57
C ALA A 232 -25.07 -20.38 -13.45
N GLU A 233 -25.16 -19.32 -14.24
CA GLU A 233 -26.35 -18.47 -14.31
C GLU A 233 -27.57 -19.20 -14.86
N LEU A 234 -27.40 -19.98 -15.93
CA LEU A 234 -28.49 -20.81 -16.50
C LEU A 234 -29.01 -21.84 -15.50
N LYS A 235 -28.12 -22.53 -14.78
CA LYS A 235 -28.52 -23.47 -13.71
C LYS A 235 -29.29 -22.78 -12.58
N LYS A 236 -28.93 -21.56 -12.24
CA LYS A 236 -29.61 -20.75 -11.23
C LYS A 236 -31.02 -20.33 -11.71
N LYS A 237 -31.14 -19.96 -13.00
CA LYS A 237 -32.39 -19.47 -13.59
C LYS A 237 -33.38 -20.63 -13.87
N TYR A 238 -32.87 -21.82 -14.20
CA TYR A 238 -33.66 -23.00 -14.56
C TYR A 238 -33.23 -24.22 -13.73
N PRO A 239 -33.55 -24.26 -12.43
CA PRO A 239 -33.15 -25.36 -11.55
C PRO A 239 -33.82 -26.65 -11.97
N GLY A 240 -33.02 -27.72 -12.09
CA GLY A 240 -33.53 -29.06 -12.44
C GLY A 240 -33.74 -29.32 -13.94
N VAL A 241 -33.55 -28.34 -14.80
CA VAL A 241 -33.62 -28.55 -16.26
C VAL A 241 -32.26 -29.01 -16.78
N LEU A 242 -32.23 -30.18 -17.43
CA LEU A 242 -31.05 -30.73 -18.10
C LEU A 242 -31.27 -30.69 -19.62
N LEU A 243 -30.24 -30.21 -20.35
CA LEU A 243 -30.24 -30.31 -21.81
C LEU A 243 -30.03 -31.76 -22.25
N THR A 244 -30.75 -32.18 -23.28
CA THR A 244 -30.45 -33.46 -23.94
C THR A 244 -29.09 -33.38 -24.66
N LYS A 245 -28.50 -34.51 -25.02
CA LYS A 245 -27.23 -34.56 -25.77
C LYS A 245 -27.34 -33.84 -27.11
N GLU A 246 -28.47 -33.97 -27.80
CA GLU A 246 -28.74 -33.33 -29.08
C GLU A 246 -28.81 -31.77 -28.93
N GLN A 247 -29.53 -31.29 -27.90
CA GLN A 247 -29.64 -29.88 -27.60
C GLN A 247 -28.29 -29.27 -27.22
N ALA A 248 -27.50 -30.00 -26.42
CA ALA A 248 -26.14 -29.55 -26.06
C ALA A 248 -25.21 -29.50 -27.26
N ALA A 249 -25.31 -30.48 -28.19
CA ALA A 249 -24.52 -30.48 -29.43
C ALA A 249 -24.88 -29.33 -30.36
N GLU A 250 -26.16 -28.95 -30.48
CA GLU A 250 -26.59 -27.81 -31.29
C GLU A 250 -26.11 -26.46 -30.70
N VAL A 251 -26.18 -26.29 -29.39
CA VAL A 251 -25.64 -25.10 -28.70
C VAL A 251 -24.15 -24.98 -28.94
N LEU A 252 -23.38 -26.08 -28.85
CA LEU A 252 -21.95 -26.08 -29.12
C LEU A 252 -21.63 -25.72 -30.57
N LYS A 253 -22.42 -26.24 -31.53
CA LYS A 253 -22.25 -25.96 -32.95
C LYS A 253 -22.45 -24.47 -33.25
N VAL A 254 -23.48 -23.84 -32.69
CA VAL A 254 -23.76 -22.43 -32.82
C VAL A 254 -22.65 -21.58 -32.16
N ALA A 255 -22.23 -21.94 -30.95
CA ALA A 255 -21.15 -21.25 -30.24
C ALA A 255 -19.83 -21.32 -31.00
N CYS A 256 -19.46 -22.47 -31.57
CA CYS A 256 -18.28 -22.63 -32.39
C CYS A 256 -18.33 -21.80 -33.67
N ALA A 257 -19.47 -21.71 -34.34
CA ALA A 257 -19.66 -20.90 -35.53
C ALA A 257 -19.50 -19.40 -35.24
N THR A 258 -20.10 -18.92 -34.15
CA THR A 258 -19.98 -17.54 -33.70
C THR A 258 -18.53 -17.19 -33.34
N LEU A 259 -17.84 -18.04 -32.58
CA LEU A 259 -16.42 -17.87 -32.22
C LEU A 259 -15.52 -17.84 -33.45
N LYS A 260 -15.77 -18.71 -34.44
CA LYS A 260 -15.02 -18.74 -35.69
C LYS A 260 -15.18 -17.41 -36.45
N THR A 261 -16.39 -16.88 -36.54
CA THR A 261 -16.68 -15.60 -37.20
C THR A 261 -15.95 -14.43 -36.51
N GLU A 262 -15.92 -14.39 -35.17
CA GLU A 262 -15.19 -13.36 -34.44
C GLU A 262 -13.68 -13.50 -34.56
N LEU A 263 -13.14 -14.71 -34.55
CA LEU A 263 -11.71 -14.96 -34.79
C LEU A 263 -11.28 -14.56 -36.20
N ASP A 264 -12.11 -14.83 -37.23
CA ASP A 264 -11.84 -14.45 -38.59
C ASP A 264 -11.77 -12.91 -38.76
N LYS A 265 -12.60 -12.15 -38.01
CA LYS A 265 -12.52 -10.67 -37.96
C LYS A 265 -11.21 -10.18 -37.37
N LEU A 266 -10.66 -10.86 -36.37
CA LEU A 266 -9.37 -10.51 -35.75
C LEU A 266 -8.20 -10.82 -36.69
N THR A 267 -8.29 -11.87 -37.47
CA THR A 267 -7.21 -12.27 -38.43
C THR A 267 -7.18 -11.42 -39.70
N GLN A 268 -8.33 -10.87 -40.14
CA GLN A 268 -8.39 -10.02 -41.34
C GLN A 268 -7.88 -8.58 -41.09
N LYS A 269 -7.89 -8.06 -39.87
CA LYS A 269 -7.34 -6.74 -39.54
C LYS A 269 -5.81 -6.65 -39.55
N GLY A 270 -5.12 -7.76 -39.62
CA GLY A 270 -3.64 -7.83 -39.72
C GLY A 270 -3.05 -7.81 -41.13
N LYS A 271 -3.88 -7.63 -42.16
CA LYS A 271 -3.44 -7.62 -43.59
C LYS A 271 -3.63 -6.25 -44.27
N LYS A 272 -3.59 -5.15 -43.55
CA LYS A 272 -3.49 -3.81 -44.14
C LYS A 272 -2.27 -3.09 -43.66
#